data_0723555a88a27c24ca7ec7f656a0c039
#
_entry.id   0723555a88a27c24ca7ec7f656a0c039
#
_cell.length_a   1.000
_cell.length_b   1.000
_cell.length_c   1.000
_cell.angle_alpha   90.00
_cell.angle_beta   90.00
_cell.angle_gamma   90.00
#
_symmetry.space_group_name_H-M   'P 1'
#
loop_
_entity.id
_entity.type
_entity.pdbx_description
1 polymer ?
#
loop_
_entity_poly.entity_id
_entity_poly.type
_entity_poly.pdbx_seq_one_letter_code
_entity_poly.pdbx_strand_id
1 'polypeptide(L)'
;MSPSTGTRPRGGVRPDTHAAVAEAFREEWGRVVATLIRTTKGWDLAEECAQQTFERALETWPRDGVPRRPGAWLTTTARNLARDRLRRAAVGASKMREVAMLYED
;
A
#
# COMPACT_ATOMS: atom_id res chain seq x y z
N MET A 1 -37.42 -5.35 -22.52
CA MET A 1 -36.43 -5.31 -22.73
C MET A 1 -35.53 -4.86 -21.84
N SER A 2 -34.75 -5.24 -21.40
CA SER A 2 -33.95 -4.93 -20.49
C SER A 2 -32.83 -4.43 -20.82
N PRO A 3 -32.66 -3.81 -21.23
CA PRO A 3 -31.65 -3.33 -21.61
C PRO A 3 -30.62 -3.00 -20.88
N SER A 4 -30.69 -2.35 -20.29
CA SER A 4 -29.77 -1.91 -19.61
C SER A 4 -28.74 -2.58 -19.32
N THR A 5 -28.94 -3.38 -19.24
CA THR A 5 -28.08 -4.11 -18.85
C THR A 5 -26.82 -3.76 -19.27
N GLY A 6 -26.35 -3.89 -19.82
CA GLY A 6 -25.14 -3.75 -20.16
C GLY A 6 -24.46 -2.66 -19.99
N THR A 7 -24.88 -1.86 -19.49
CA THR A 7 -24.25 -0.78 -19.34
C THR A 7 -23.04 -0.88 -18.65
N ARG A 8 -22.08 -1.40 -18.98
CA ARG A 8 -20.91 -1.40 -18.29
C ARG A 8 -20.15 -0.21 -18.59
N PRO A 9 -19.40 0.31 -17.70
CA PRO A 9 -18.57 1.46 -17.90
C PRO A 9 -17.55 1.15 -18.91
N ARG A 10 -17.37 1.97 -19.84
CA ARG A 10 -16.48 1.69 -20.79
C ARG A 10 -15.25 2.35 -20.56
N GLY A 11 -14.15 1.83 -20.74
CA GLY A 11 -12.87 2.41 -20.53
C GLY A 11 -12.67 2.88 -19.15
N GLY A 12 -13.50 2.67 -18.29
CA GLY A 12 -13.30 3.14 -16.97
C GLY A 12 -12.98 2.03 -16.03
N VAL A 13 -13.03 2.30 -14.78
CA VAL A 13 -12.77 1.33 -13.76
C VAL A 13 -13.91 0.36 -13.70
N ARG A 14 -13.63 -0.88 -13.67
CA ARG A 14 -14.67 -1.87 -13.59
C ARG A 14 -15.20 -1.94 -12.19
N PRO A 15 -16.50 -2.02 -12.01
CA PRO A 15 -17.07 -2.10 -10.67
C PRO A 15 -16.55 -3.27 -9.86
N ASP A 16 -16.28 -4.40 -10.53
CA ASP A 16 -15.78 -5.56 -9.82
C ASP A 16 -14.37 -5.35 -9.30
N THR A 17 -13.60 -4.42 -9.86
CA THR A 17 -12.28 -4.13 -9.36
C THR A 17 -12.37 -3.45 -8.00
N HIS A 18 -13.30 -2.51 -7.85
CA HIS A 18 -13.48 -1.86 -6.56
C HIS A 18 -13.95 -2.87 -5.53
N ALA A 19 -14.82 -3.78 -5.91
CA ALA A 19 -15.29 -4.80 -5.01
C ALA A 19 -14.16 -5.72 -4.60
N ALA A 20 -13.27 -6.04 -5.53
CA ALA A 20 -12.13 -6.89 -5.24
C ALA A 20 -11.17 -6.23 -4.24
N VAL A 21 -10.96 -4.91 -4.39
CA VAL A 21 -10.11 -4.20 -3.45
C VAL A 21 -10.78 -4.17 -2.07
N ALA A 22 -12.07 -3.91 -2.03
CA ALA A 22 -12.78 -3.86 -0.75
C ALA A 22 -12.74 -5.21 -0.05
N GLU A 23 -12.88 -6.29 -0.80
CA GLU A 23 -12.83 -7.61 -0.22
C GLU A 23 -11.43 -7.92 0.28
N ALA A 24 -10.41 -7.58 -0.50
CA ALA A 24 -9.04 -7.79 -0.10
C ALA A 24 -8.73 -6.98 1.16
N PHE A 25 -9.28 -5.78 1.26
CA PHE A 25 -9.10 -4.96 2.45
C PHE A 25 -9.64 -5.70 3.67
N ARG A 26 -10.87 -6.19 3.57
CA ARG A 26 -11.47 -6.88 4.71
C ARG A 26 -10.72 -8.15 5.09
N GLU A 27 -10.21 -8.85 4.11
CA GLU A 27 -9.55 -10.12 4.39
C GLU A 27 -8.09 -9.98 4.78
N GLU A 28 -7.42 -9.00 4.20
CA GLU A 28 -5.97 -8.93 4.35
C GLU A 28 -5.45 -7.80 5.23
N TRP A 29 -6.30 -6.84 5.58
CA TRP A 29 -5.82 -5.66 6.31
C TRP A 29 -5.05 -6.04 7.58
N GLY A 30 -5.64 -6.89 8.40
CA GLY A 30 -5.01 -7.28 9.66
C GLY A 30 -3.67 -7.97 9.45
N ARG A 31 -3.61 -8.84 8.44
CA ARG A 31 -2.39 -9.56 8.15
C ARG A 31 -1.30 -8.63 7.63
N VAL A 32 -1.68 -7.70 6.77
CA VAL A 32 -0.73 -6.74 6.22
C VAL A 32 -0.18 -5.86 7.34
N VAL A 33 -1.06 -5.34 8.19
CA VAL A 33 -0.64 -4.49 9.29
C VAL A 33 0.26 -5.26 10.25
N ALA A 34 -0.10 -6.49 10.58
CA ALA A 34 0.72 -7.29 11.48
C ALA A 34 2.12 -7.52 10.92
N THR A 35 2.20 -7.80 9.62
CA THR A 35 3.49 -7.97 8.96
C THR A 35 4.30 -6.68 9.04
N LEU A 36 3.64 -5.55 8.79
CA LEU A 36 4.33 -4.27 8.79
C LEU A 36 4.78 -3.87 10.18
N ILE A 37 4.02 -4.19 11.20
CA ILE A 37 4.43 -3.88 12.57
C ILE A 37 5.75 -4.59 12.88
N ARG A 38 5.88 -5.83 12.45
CA ARG A 38 7.12 -6.56 12.66
C ARG A 38 8.29 -5.93 11.90
N THR A 39 8.01 -5.41 10.71
CA THR A 39 9.05 -4.81 9.88
C THR A 39 9.44 -3.43 10.36
N THR A 40 8.47 -2.59 10.68
CA THR A 40 8.73 -1.20 11.03
C THR A 40 8.89 -1.00 12.53
N LYS A 41 8.45 -2.00 13.30
CA LYS A 41 8.49 -1.93 14.77
C LYS A 41 7.74 -0.73 15.30
N GLY A 42 6.69 -0.31 14.61
CA GLY A 42 5.88 0.80 15.06
C GLY A 42 4.50 0.70 14.46
N TRP A 43 3.50 1.07 15.25
CA TRP A 43 2.13 0.98 14.82
C TRP A 43 1.79 2.04 13.78
N ASP A 44 2.20 3.28 14.02
CA ASP A 44 1.82 4.37 13.15
C ASP A 44 2.37 4.21 11.73
N LEU A 45 3.63 3.86 11.62
CA LEU A 45 4.24 3.69 10.32
C LEU A 45 3.66 2.48 9.61
N ALA A 46 3.38 1.41 10.37
CA ALA A 46 2.78 0.22 9.79
C ALA A 46 1.41 0.54 9.20
N GLU A 47 0.61 1.29 9.93
CA GLU A 47 -0.72 1.63 9.46
C GLU A 47 -0.65 2.53 8.24
N GLU A 48 0.25 3.48 8.25
CA GLU A 48 0.41 4.38 7.12
C GLU A 48 0.83 3.61 5.87
N CYS A 49 1.78 2.69 6.01
CA CYS A 49 2.21 1.89 4.87
C CYS A 49 1.11 0.96 4.38
N ALA A 50 0.30 0.45 5.30
CA ALA A 50 -0.82 -0.39 4.91
C ALA A 50 -1.83 0.40 4.10
N GLN A 51 -2.15 1.62 4.55
CA GLN A 51 -3.08 2.46 3.80
C GLN A 51 -2.55 2.76 2.41
N GLN A 52 -1.28 3.11 2.31
CA GLN A 52 -0.68 3.40 1.01
C GLN A 52 -0.71 2.17 0.10
N THR A 53 -0.57 0.98 0.68
CA THR A 53 -0.62 -0.25 -0.10
C THR A 53 -1.98 -0.42 -0.75
N PHE A 54 -3.05 -0.19 0.01
CA PHE A 54 -4.39 -0.34 -0.53
C PHE A 54 -4.75 0.78 -1.50
N GLU A 55 -4.23 1.98 -1.28
CA GLU A 55 -4.39 3.06 -2.24
C GLU A 55 -3.73 2.69 -3.56
N ARG A 56 -2.57 2.06 -3.50
CA ARG A 56 -1.88 1.64 -4.70
C ARG A 56 -2.66 0.56 -5.44
N ALA A 57 -3.33 -0.33 -4.69
CA ALA A 57 -4.18 -1.33 -5.31
C ALA A 57 -5.34 -0.67 -6.05
N LEU A 58 -5.94 0.36 -5.45
CA LEU A 58 -7.03 1.08 -6.10
C LEU A 58 -6.59 1.76 -7.39
N GLU A 59 -5.33 2.17 -7.46
CA GLU A 59 -4.81 2.81 -8.65
C GLU A 59 -4.37 1.81 -9.71
N THR A 60 -3.78 0.71 -9.26
CA THR A 60 -3.12 -0.22 -10.16
C THR A 60 -4.02 -1.30 -10.71
N TRP A 61 -4.87 -1.84 -9.87
CA TRP A 61 -5.69 -2.99 -10.28
C TRP A 61 -6.70 -2.66 -11.35
N PRO A 62 -7.32 -1.47 -11.39
CA PRO A 62 -8.21 -1.16 -12.50
C PRO A 62 -7.48 -1.12 -13.84
N ARG A 63 -6.22 -0.71 -13.82
CA ARG A 63 -5.45 -0.60 -15.04
C ARG A 63 -4.81 -1.92 -15.43
N ASP A 64 -4.20 -2.59 -14.48
CA ASP A 64 -3.43 -3.80 -14.77
C ASP A 64 -4.13 -5.11 -14.46
N GLY A 65 -5.28 -5.06 -13.82
CA GLY A 65 -6.00 -6.26 -13.44
C GLY A 65 -5.74 -6.66 -12.00
N VAL A 66 -6.68 -7.36 -11.41
CA VAL A 66 -6.53 -7.85 -10.04
C VAL A 66 -5.53 -9.01 -10.07
N PRO A 67 -4.51 -8.97 -9.21
CA PRO A 67 -3.51 -10.03 -9.17
C PRO A 67 -4.16 -11.38 -8.84
N ARG A 68 -3.51 -12.44 -9.29
CA ARG A 68 -4.00 -13.75 -9.01
C ARG A 68 -3.99 -14.02 -7.53
N ARG A 69 -3.01 -13.51 -6.81
CA ARG A 69 -2.93 -13.65 -5.36
C ARG A 69 -2.90 -12.27 -4.74
N PRO A 70 -4.06 -11.69 -4.52
CA PRO A 70 -4.10 -10.32 -4.00
C PRO A 70 -3.37 -10.16 -2.67
N GLY A 71 -3.49 -11.13 -1.78
CA GLY A 71 -2.81 -11.03 -0.49
C GLY A 71 -1.30 -10.98 -0.62
N ALA A 72 -0.74 -11.79 -1.51
CA ALA A 72 0.70 -11.79 -1.75
C ALA A 72 1.15 -10.46 -2.34
N TRP A 73 0.37 -9.93 -3.28
CA TRP A 73 0.69 -8.65 -3.89
C TRP A 73 0.68 -7.54 -2.83
N LEU A 74 -0.33 -7.56 -1.97
CA LEU A 74 -0.45 -6.55 -0.93
C LEU A 74 0.71 -6.64 0.05
N THR A 75 1.07 -7.85 0.46
CA THR A 75 2.17 -8.03 1.39
C THR A 75 3.50 -7.58 0.80
N THR A 76 3.75 -7.93 -0.45
CA THR A 76 4.99 -7.55 -1.10
C THR A 76 5.08 -6.04 -1.27
N THR A 77 3.99 -5.43 -1.72
CA THR A 77 3.94 -3.99 -1.89
C THR A 77 4.13 -3.28 -0.56
N ALA A 78 3.47 -3.77 0.47
CA ALA A 78 3.58 -3.17 1.79
C ALA A 78 4.99 -3.24 2.33
N ARG A 79 5.65 -4.38 2.16
CA ARG A 79 7.03 -4.52 2.61
C ARG A 79 7.96 -3.59 1.86
N ASN A 80 7.77 -3.45 0.56
CA ASN A 80 8.62 -2.57 -0.23
C ASN A 80 8.44 -1.12 0.20
N LEU A 81 7.21 -0.71 0.47
CA LEU A 81 6.95 0.64 0.95
C LEU A 81 7.60 0.85 2.32
N ALA A 82 7.48 -0.13 3.20
CA ALA A 82 8.07 -0.01 4.53
C ALA A 82 9.58 0.08 4.48
N ARG A 83 10.21 -0.73 3.66
CA ARG A 83 11.65 -0.69 3.53
C ARG A 83 12.12 0.64 2.98
N ASP A 84 11.38 1.18 2.02
CA ASP A 84 11.72 2.45 1.45
C ASP A 84 11.61 3.56 2.48
N ARG A 85 10.55 3.55 3.29
CA ARG A 85 10.36 4.55 4.32
C ARG A 85 11.44 4.45 5.39
N LEU A 86 11.81 3.24 5.77
CA LEU A 86 12.87 3.05 6.76
C LEU A 86 14.21 3.50 6.23
N ARG A 87 14.47 3.24 4.95
CA ARG A 87 15.72 3.68 4.36
C ARG A 87 15.81 5.19 4.32
N ARG A 88 14.71 5.85 3.95
CA ARG A 88 14.70 7.31 3.93
C ARG A 88 14.88 7.88 5.32
N ALA A 89 14.28 7.27 6.31
CA ALA A 89 14.43 7.73 7.68
C ALA A 89 15.88 7.58 8.14
N ALA A 90 16.53 6.49 7.77
CA ALA A 90 17.91 6.28 8.14
C ALA A 90 18.83 7.31 7.49
N VAL A 91 18.59 7.61 6.21
CA VAL A 91 19.37 8.63 5.52
C VAL A 91 19.14 9.98 6.16
N GLY A 92 17.90 10.32 6.49
CA GLY A 92 17.59 11.58 7.14
C GLY A 92 18.28 11.70 8.49
N ALA A 93 18.25 10.64 9.29
CA ALA A 93 18.90 10.64 10.58
C ALA A 93 20.40 10.81 10.44
N SER A 94 20.99 10.18 9.43
CA SER A 94 22.43 10.32 9.20
C SER A 94 22.78 11.75 8.83
N LYS A 95 21.97 12.37 7.99
CA LYS A 95 22.23 13.76 7.61
C LYS A 95 22.05 14.70 8.79
N MET A 96 21.08 14.45 9.63
CA MET A 96 20.90 15.27 10.81
C MET A 96 22.10 15.17 11.76
N ARG A 97 22.66 13.98 11.88
CA ARG A 97 23.84 13.82 12.71
C ARG A 97 25.02 14.57 12.13
N GLU A 98 25.18 14.56 10.81
CA GLU A 98 26.26 15.31 10.18
C GLU A 98 26.11 16.80 10.42
N VAL A 99 24.89 17.30 10.30
CA VAL A 99 24.64 18.72 10.54
C VAL A 99 24.93 19.06 11.99
N ALA A 100 24.51 18.20 12.91
CA ALA A 100 24.74 18.45 14.33
C ALA A 100 26.23 18.53 14.62
N MET A 101 27.03 17.69 13.98
CA MET A 101 28.46 17.70 14.19
C MET A 101 29.10 19.00 13.72
N LEU A 102 28.53 19.59 12.67
CA LEU A 102 29.06 20.86 12.19
C LEU A 102 28.84 22.00 13.16
N TYR A 103 27.77 21.91 13.95
CA TYR A 103 27.51 22.96 14.90
C TYR A 103 28.02 22.69 16.31
N GLU A 104 28.68 21.58 16.51
CA GLU A 104 29.08 21.21 17.76
C GLU A 104 30.37 21.74 18.08
N ASP A 105 30.95 22.47 18.05
CA ASP A 105 32.24 22.85 18.37
C ASP A 105 32.31 23.99 18.92
#